data_7c138627ed98d7c8beb13eb509611632
#
_entry.id   7c138627ed98d7c8beb13eb509611632
#
_cell.length_a   1.000
_cell.length_b   1.000
_cell.length_c   1.000
_cell.angle_alpha   90.00
_cell.angle_beta   90.00
_cell.angle_gamma   90.00
#
_symmetry.space_group_name_H-M   'P 1'
#
loop_
_entity.id
_entity.type
_entity.pdbx_description
1 polymer ?
#
loop_
_entity_poly.entity_id
_entity_poly.type
_entity_poly.pdbx_seq_one_letter_code
_entity_poly.pdbx_strand_id
1 'polypeptide(L)'
;VYGEGTAVLAGDALLTDAFMLAASAELRRPKDIALAIGILAHNAGSLGMVGGQMLDIDSEHRQLTEQEVYDVQSRKTVALINAACVLGVIAGGGSAKQLQAAAEFATHIGLAFQIRDDILDVIGDQSQLGKAIGADEAKNTFLRIYGIEKCKELVATLTEKAIRSLDAFEDHSYMRELAQSLVSRMM
;
A
#
# COMPACT_ATOMS: atom_id res chain seq x y z
N VAL A 1 6.57 17.90 -14.39
CA VAL A 1 7.79 18.74 -14.30
C VAL A 1 8.86 18.21 -15.24
N TYR A 2 9.15 16.91 -15.22
CA TYR A 2 10.26 16.30 -15.97
C TYR A 2 9.86 15.52 -17.21
N GLY A 3 8.58 15.46 -17.53
CA GLY A 3 8.01 14.65 -18.62
C GLY A 3 7.77 13.19 -18.25
N GLU A 4 6.85 12.54 -18.98
CA GLU A 4 6.36 11.18 -18.67
C GLU A 4 7.47 10.12 -18.77
N GLY A 5 8.26 10.15 -19.86
CA GLY A 5 9.35 9.18 -20.04
C GLY A 5 10.39 9.24 -18.94
N THR A 6 10.77 10.44 -18.48
CA THR A 6 11.71 10.61 -17.37
C THR A 6 11.12 10.10 -16.06
N ALA A 7 9.83 10.31 -15.82
CA ALA A 7 9.17 9.83 -14.61
C ALA A 7 9.11 8.29 -14.56
N VAL A 8 8.82 7.63 -15.68
CA VAL A 8 8.84 6.17 -15.78
C VAL A 8 10.24 5.63 -15.50
N LEU A 9 11.28 6.16 -16.19
CA LEU A 9 12.66 5.74 -15.98
C LEU A 9 13.17 5.98 -14.55
N ALA A 10 12.72 7.05 -13.91
CA ALA A 10 13.03 7.29 -12.50
C ALA A 10 12.42 6.20 -11.59
N GLY A 11 11.20 5.77 -11.86
CA GLY A 11 10.57 4.65 -11.16
C GLY A 11 11.33 3.33 -11.36
N ASP A 12 11.72 3.03 -12.59
CA ASP A 12 12.51 1.83 -12.93
C ASP A 12 13.87 1.84 -12.22
N ALA A 13 14.55 2.99 -12.21
CA ALA A 13 15.82 3.16 -11.52
C ALA A 13 15.65 2.94 -10.00
N LEU A 14 14.66 3.58 -9.37
CA LEU A 14 14.40 3.42 -7.93
C LEU A 14 14.13 1.97 -7.55
N LEU A 15 13.37 1.24 -8.36
CA LEU A 15 13.10 -0.17 -8.11
C LEU A 15 14.38 -1.01 -8.24
N THR A 16 15.20 -0.76 -9.27
CA THR A 16 16.47 -1.47 -9.48
C THR A 16 17.46 -1.16 -8.36
N ASP A 17 17.55 0.10 -7.95
CA ASP A 17 18.41 0.54 -6.85
C ASP A 17 18.00 -0.08 -5.50
N ALA A 18 16.71 -0.32 -5.28
CA ALA A 18 16.24 -1.03 -4.10
C ALA A 18 16.80 -2.47 -4.02
N PHE A 19 16.88 -3.19 -5.14
CA PHE A 19 17.54 -4.52 -5.20
C PHE A 19 19.04 -4.42 -4.94
N MET A 20 19.70 -3.45 -5.55
CA MET A 20 21.12 -3.23 -5.35
C MET A 20 21.41 -2.91 -3.86
N LEU A 21 20.62 -2.05 -3.24
CA LEU A 21 20.75 -1.70 -1.84
C LEU A 21 20.54 -2.92 -0.92
N ALA A 22 19.51 -3.73 -1.19
CA ALA A 22 19.23 -4.95 -0.44
C ALA A 22 20.37 -5.96 -0.56
N ALA A 23 20.95 -6.11 -1.77
CA ALA A 23 22.05 -7.03 -2.03
C ALA A 23 23.37 -6.61 -1.37
N SER A 24 23.61 -5.30 -1.24
CA SER A 24 24.83 -4.72 -0.64
C SER A 24 24.71 -4.48 0.88
N ALA A 25 23.55 -4.76 1.49
CA ALA A 25 23.32 -4.50 2.90
C ALA A 25 24.18 -5.42 3.81
N GLU A 26 24.80 -4.82 4.81
CA GLU A 26 25.53 -5.57 5.85
C GLU A 26 24.56 -6.06 6.92
N LEU A 27 23.88 -7.18 6.66
CA LEU A 27 22.95 -7.80 7.61
C LEU A 27 23.67 -8.81 8.52
N ARG A 28 23.13 -9.00 9.73
CA ARG A 28 23.69 -9.94 10.71
C ARG A 28 23.83 -11.38 10.20
N ARG A 29 22.94 -11.78 9.29
CA ARG A 29 22.93 -13.14 8.73
C ARG A 29 22.87 -13.06 7.21
N PRO A 30 23.81 -13.68 6.49
CA PRO A 30 23.82 -13.68 5.02
C PRO A 30 22.51 -14.17 4.38
N LYS A 31 21.82 -15.12 5.03
CA LYS A 31 20.53 -15.62 4.57
C LYS A 31 19.41 -14.55 4.57
N ASP A 32 19.56 -13.51 5.38
CA ASP A 32 18.57 -12.42 5.46
C ASP A 32 18.64 -11.54 4.21
N ILE A 33 19.79 -11.45 3.54
CA ILE A 33 19.94 -10.77 2.26
C ILE A 33 19.11 -11.47 1.18
N ALA A 34 19.27 -12.79 1.04
CA ALA A 34 18.50 -13.57 0.07
C ALA A 34 16.98 -13.50 0.35
N LEU A 35 16.61 -13.54 1.64
CA LEU A 35 15.21 -13.39 2.06
C LEU A 35 14.68 -12.00 1.69
N ALA A 36 15.42 -10.93 1.95
CA ALA A 36 15.04 -9.55 1.63
C ALA A 36 14.85 -9.35 0.12
N ILE A 37 15.79 -9.84 -0.70
CA ILE A 37 15.70 -9.80 -2.16
C ILE A 37 14.45 -10.57 -2.63
N GLY A 38 14.21 -11.77 -2.09
CA GLY A 38 13.05 -12.59 -2.42
C GLY A 38 11.71 -11.90 -2.10
N ILE A 39 11.62 -11.27 -0.92
CA ILE A 39 10.43 -10.50 -0.50
C ILE A 39 10.21 -9.31 -1.44
N LEU A 40 11.27 -8.56 -1.75
CA LEU A 40 11.15 -7.41 -2.66
C LEU A 40 10.70 -7.87 -4.06
N ALA A 41 11.31 -8.92 -4.60
CA ALA A 41 10.97 -9.45 -5.92
C ALA A 41 9.53 -9.97 -5.99
N HIS A 42 9.07 -10.70 -4.95
CA HIS A 42 7.69 -11.19 -4.87
C HIS A 42 6.69 -10.04 -4.88
N ASN A 43 6.92 -9.03 -4.02
CA ASN A 43 5.96 -7.95 -3.82
C ASN A 43 5.99 -6.89 -4.93
N ALA A 44 7.12 -6.68 -5.60
CA ALA A 44 7.22 -5.77 -6.73
C ALA A 44 6.80 -6.42 -8.06
N GLY A 45 6.99 -7.73 -8.18
CA GLY A 45 6.86 -8.48 -9.44
C GLY A 45 5.43 -8.86 -9.82
N SER A 46 5.34 -9.89 -10.67
CA SER A 46 4.07 -10.39 -11.23
C SER A 46 3.09 -10.96 -10.20
N LEU A 47 3.58 -11.37 -9.03
CA LEU A 47 2.75 -11.83 -7.92
C LEU A 47 2.28 -10.70 -7.00
N GLY A 48 2.93 -9.54 -7.07
CA GLY A 48 2.63 -8.34 -6.29
C GLY A 48 2.20 -7.16 -7.18
N MET A 49 2.92 -6.04 -7.06
CA MET A 49 2.53 -4.74 -7.64
C MET A 49 2.27 -4.80 -9.16
N VAL A 50 3.20 -5.36 -9.94
CA VAL A 50 3.05 -5.45 -11.40
C VAL A 50 1.83 -6.29 -11.76
N GLY A 51 1.66 -7.45 -11.11
CA GLY A 51 0.47 -8.30 -11.32
C GLY A 51 -0.83 -7.61 -10.91
N GLY A 52 -0.81 -6.84 -9.80
CA GLY A 52 -1.96 -6.06 -9.35
C GLY A 52 -2.32 -4.95 -10.34
N GLN A 53 -1.33 -4.25 -10.90
CA GLN A 53 -1.55 -3.24 -11.93
C GLN A 53 -2.12 -3.86 -13.22
N MET A 54 -1.66 -5.04 -13.59
CA MET A 54 -2.17 -5.76 -14.76
C MET A 54 -3.64 -6.17 -14.57
N LEU A 55 -4.00 -6.68 -13.38
CA LEU A 55 -5.40 -6.98 -13.04
C LEU A 55 -6.29 -5.74 -13.07
N ASP A 56 -5.77 -4.60 -12.62
CA ASP A 56 -6.49 -3.32 -12.65
C ASP A 56 -6.81 -2.91 -14.09
N ILE A 57 -5.83 -2.93 -14.98
CA ILE A 57 -5.99 -2.63 -16.42
C ILE A 57 -6.98 -3.60 -17.08
N ASP A 58 -6.83 -4.89 -16.87
CA ASP A 58 -7.71 -5.90 -17.47
C ASP A 58 -9.17 -5.80 -17.02
N SER A 59 -9.39 -5.14 -15.88
CA SER A 59 -10.71 -4.96 -15.29
C SER A 59 -11.39 -3.62 -15.58
N GLU A 60 -10.75 -2.71 -16.32
CA GLU A 60 -11.31 -1.36 -16.61
C GLU A 60 -12.67 -1.40 -17.31
N HIS A 61 -12.97 -2.48 -18.04
CA HIS A 61 -14.18 -2.62 -18.83
C HIS A 61 -15.29 -3.46 -18.18
N ARG A 62 -15.12 -3.84 -16.90
CA ARG A 62 -16.11 -4.61 -16.15
C ARG A 62 -16.18 -4.17 -14.69
N GLN A 63 -17.30 -4.42 -14.06
CA GLN A 63 -17.43 -4.22 -12.62
C GLN A 63 -16.81 -5.39 -11.87
N LEU A 64 -15.97 -5.07 -10.89
CA LEU A 64 -15.38 -6.04 -9.98
C LEU A 64 -16.29 -6.31 -8.77
N THR A 65 -16.25 -7.54 -8.28
CA THR A 65 -16.76 -7.90 -6.96
C THR A 65 -15.88 -7.29 -5.86
N GLU A 66 -16.39 -7.28 -4.63
CA GLU A 66 -15.64 -6.86 -3.44
C GLU A 66 -14.29 -7.60 -3.31
N GLN A 67 -14.32 -8.93 -3.47
CA GLN A 67 -13.10 -9.74 -3.37
C GLN A 67 -12.09 -9.42 -4.46
N GLU A 68 -12.54 -9.18 -5.68
CA GLU A 68 -11.65 -8.79 -6.77
C GLU A 68 -11.04 -7.40 -6.56
N VAL A 69 -11.80 -6.43 -6.06
CA VAL A 69 -11.26 -5.11 -5.69
C VAL A 69 -10.22 -5.27 -4.58
N TYR A 70 -10.50 -6.09 -3.56
CA TYR A 70 -9.54 -6.38 -2.50
C TYR A 70 -8.26 -7.00 -3.06
N ASP A 71 -8.35 -7.97 -3.97
CA ASP A 71 -7.21 -8.67 -4.57
C ASP A 71 -6.35 -7.72 -5.42
N VAL A 72 -6.98 -6.86 -6.22
CA VAL A 72 -6.29 -5.82 -7.00
C VAL A 72 -5.53 -4.89 -6.07
N GLN A 73 -6.18 -4.31 -5.07
CA GLN A 73 -5.56 -3.33 -4.18
C GLN A 73 -4.48 -3.96 -3.29
N SER A 74 -4.68 -5.19 -2.84
CA SER A 74 -3.68 -5.93 -2.06
C SER A 74 -2.40 -6.14 -2.85
N ARG A 75 -2.48 -6.42 -4.14
CA ARG A 75 -1.31 -6.58 -4.99
C ARG A 75 -0.74 -5.24 -5.45
N LYS A 76 -1.57 -4.38 -6.04
CA LYS A 76 -1.13 -3.12 -6.67
C LYS A 76 -0.51 -2.15 -5.67
N THR A 77 -1.08 -2.04 -4.47
CA THR A 77 -0.69 -1.03 -3.47
C THR A 77 -0.09 -1.64 -2.23
N VAL A 78 -0.79 -2.60 -1.58
CA VAL A 78 -0.37 -3.12 -0.27
C VAL A 78 0.93 -3.91 -0.36
N ALA A 79 1.17 -4.64 -1.45
CA ALA A 79 2.34 -5.50 -1.58
C ALA A 79 3.67 -4.75 -1.38
N LEU A 80 3.87 -3.58 -2.01
CA LEU A 80 5.10 -2.80 -1.82
C LEU A 80 5.20 -2.16 -0.42
N ILE A 81 4.10 -1.74 0.17
CA ILE A 81 4.07 -1.26 1.56
C ILE A 81 4.48 -2.40 2.51
N ASN A 82 3.96 -3.60 2.24
CA ASN A 82 4.33 -4.81 3.00
C ASN A 82 5.83 -5.11 2.88
N ALA A 83 6.37 -5.09 1.66
CA ALA A 83 7.80 -5.28 1.45
C ALA A 83 8.62 -4.26 2.26
N ALA A 84 8.28 -2.98 2.19
CA ALA A 84 9.00 -1.93 2.91
C ALA A 84 9.01 -2.16 4.43
N CYS A 85 7.85 -2.47 5.03
CA CYS A 85 7.74 -2.72 6.47
C CYS A 85 8.51 -3.97 6.90
N VAL A 86 8.36 -5.08 6.17
CA VAL A 86 9.02 -6.35 6.50
C VAL A 86 10.53 -6.26 6.31
N LEU A 87 11.00 -5.60 5.24
CA LEU A 87 12.43 -5.35 5.00
C LEU A 87 13.06 -4.50 6.10
N GLY A 88 12.35 -3.49 6.61
CA GLY A 88 12.81 -2.70 7.76
C GLY A 88 13.03 -3.56 9.00
N VAL A 89 12.12 -4.50 9.30
CA VAL A 89 12.27 -5.44 10.42
C VAL A 89 13.43 -6.40 10.19
N ILE A 90 13.62 -6.91 8.97
CA ILE A 90 14.78 -7.77 8.62
C ILE A 90 16.09 -7.00 8.85
N ALA A 91 16.17 -5.76 8.35
CA ALA A 91 17.35 -4.91 8.51
C ALA A 91 17.67 -4.63 9.99
N GLY A 92 16.65 -4.40 10.82
CA GLY A 92 16.77 -4.23 12.26
C GLY A 92 17.06 -5.54 13.03
N GLY A 93 17.09 -6.70 12.36
CA GLY A 93 17.31 -7.99 13.01
C GLY A 93 16.14 -8.44 13.88
N GLY A 94 14.93 -8.04 13.54
CA GLY A 94 13.72 -8.32 14.29
C GLY A 94 13.35 -9.80 14.35
N SER A 95 12.49 -10.14 15.30
CA SER A 95 11.99 -11.49 15.54
C SER A 95 10.90 -11.88 14.54
N ALA A 96 10.56 -13.18 14.49
CA ALA A 96 9.45 -13.68 13.67
C ALA A 96 8.10 -13.03 14.06
N LYS A 97 7.89 -12.76 15.36
CA LYS A 97 6.69 -12.04 15.83
C LYS A 97 6.63 -10.61 15.28
N GLN A 98 7.76 -9.92 15.24
CA GLN A 98 7.85 -8.57 14.68
C GLN A 98 7.69 -8.56 13.15
N LEU A 99 8.20 -9.57 12.45
CA LEU A 99 7.97 -9.74 11.01
C LEU A 99 6.48 -9.89 10.69
N GLN A 100 5.78 -10.74 11.44
CA GLN A 100 4.34 -10.91 11.30
C GLN A 100 3.58 -9.61 11.59
N ALA A 101 3.91 -8.94 12.70
CA ALA A 101 3.30 -7.67 13.10
C ALA A 101 3.50 -6.56 12.05
N ALA A 102 4.69 -6.48 11.44
CA ALA A 102 4.97 -5.54 10.36
C ALA A 102 4.14 -5.84 9.10
N ALA A 103 3.96 -7.11 8.77
CA ALA A 103 3.12 -7.52 7.64
C ALA A 103 1.62 -7.20 7.89
N GLU A 104 1.13 -7.42 9.10
CA GLU A 104 -0.23 -7.07 9.52
C GLU A 104 -0.44 -5.54 9.50
N PHE A 105 0.52 -4.79 10.06
CA PHE A 105 0.53 -3.32 9.98
C PHE A 105 0.42 -2.85 8.54
N ALA A 106 1.31 -3.34 7.68
CA ALA A 106 1.38 -2.95 6.27
C ALA A 106 0.08 -3.26 5.51
N THR A 107 -0.52 -4.41 5.78
CA THR A 107 -1.79 -4.82 5.16
C THR A 107 -2.92 -3.86 5.54
N HIS A 108 -3.07 -3.57 6.82
CA HIS A 108 -4.14 -2.70 7.29
C HIS A 108 -3.94 -1.25 6.85
N ILE A 109 -2.71 -0.71 7.00
CA ILE A 109 -2.45 0.68 6.64
C ILE A 109 -2.48 0.90 5.13
N GLY A 110 -2.03 -0.07 4.34
CA GLY A 110 -2.06 0.01 2.89
C GLY A 110 -3.49 0.02 2.32
N LEU A 111 -4.39 -0.81 2.88
CA LEU A 111 -5.80 -0.77 2.51
C LEU A 111 -6.47 0.54 2.96
N ALA A 112 -6.19 1.01 4.19
CA ALA A 112 -6.71 2.29 4.67
C ALA A 112 -6.24 3.45 3.78
N PHE A 113 -4.99 3.42 3.35
CA PHE A 113 -4.41 4.41 2.45
C PHE A 113 -5.15 4.46 1.11
N GLN A 114 -5.37 3.29 0.49
CA GLN A 114 -6.06 3.22 -0.79
C GLN A 114 -7.53 3.68 -0.70
N ILE A 115 -8.27 3.20 0.31
CA ILE A 115 -9.66 3.63 0.51
C ILE A 115 -9.73 5.15 0.74
N ARG A 116 -8.77 5.71 1.48
CA ARG A 116 -8.68 7.16 1.67
C ARG A 116 -8.42 7.90 0.38
N ASP A 117 -7.50 7.42 -0.45
CA ASP A 117 -7.20 8.05 -1.73
C ASP A 117 -8.43 8.05 -2.65
N ASP A 118 -9.17 6.95 -2.71
CA ASP A 118 -10.45 6.88 -3.44
C ASP A 118 -11.46 7.93 -2.94
N ILE A 119 -11.54 8.15 -1.61
CA ILE A 119 -12.41 9.19 -1.02
C ILE A 119 -11.94 10.59 -1.43
N LEU A 120 -10.63 10.87 -1.37
CA LEU A 120 -10.08 12.18 -1.70
C LEU A 120 -10.24 12.53 -3.17
N ASP A 121 -10.12 11.56 -4.05
CA ASP A 121 -10.36 11.74 -5.49
C ASP A 121 -11.78 12.25 -5.74
N VAL A 122 -12.78 11.65 -5.10
CA VAL A 122 -14.18 12.07 -5.26
C VAL A 122 -14.45 13.43 -4.64
N ILE A 123 -13.93 13.70 -3.44
CA ILE A 123 -14.12 15.00 -2.76
C ILE A 123 -13.38 16.12 -3.51
N GLY A 124 -12.17 15.85 -4.01
CA GLY A 124 -11.36 16.80 -4.77
C GLY A 124 -12.03 17.22 -6.08
N ASP A 125 -12.56 16.27 -6.82
CA ASP A 125 -13.30 16.53 -8.07
C ASP A 125 -14.56 17.36 -7.84
N GLN A 126 -15.29 17.12 -6.75
CA GLN A 126 -16.49 17.90 -6.42
C GLN A 126 -16.18 19.37 -6.11
N SER A 127 -15.04 19.66 -5.48
CA SER A 127 -14.65 21.04 -5.13
C SER A 127 -14.19 21.87 -6.32
N GLN A 128 -13.67 21.23 -7.38
CA GLN A 128 -13.09 21.91 -8.55
C GLN A 128 -14.03 22.04 -9.74
N LEU A 129 -15.00 21.16 -9.91
CA LEU A 129 -15.73 21.03 -11.18
C LEU A 129 -17.24 21.28 -11.09
N GLY A 130 -17.85 21.38 -9.92
CA GLY A 130 -19.33 21.52 -9.82
C GLY A 130 -20.09 20.45 -10.64
N LYS A 131 -19.43 19.34 -11.01
CA LYS A 131 -19.97 18.30 -11.89
C LYS A 131 -20.66 17.20 -11.11
N ALA A 132 -21.73 16.71 -11.73
CA ALA A 132 -22.62 15.68 -11.23
C ALA A 132 -21.89 14.41 -10.76
N ILE A 133 -22.36 13.87 -9.67
CA ILE A 133 -22.12 12.54 -9.13
C ILE A 133 -22.40 11.49 -10.23
N GLY A 134 -21.42 11.09 -11.01
CA GLY A 134 -21.66 10.13 -12.08
C GLY A 134 -20.41 9.66 -12.84
N ALA A 135 -19.31 10.40 -12.76
CA ALA A 135 -18.08 10.05 -13.47
C ALA A 135 -17.27 8.93 -12.77
N ASP A 136 -17.51 8.69 -11.49
CA ASP A 136 -16.78 7.70 -10.69
C ASP A 136 -17.47 6.34 -10.54
N GLU A 137 -18.70 6.19 -11.06
CA GLU A 137 -19.39 4.88 -11.08
C GLU A 137 -18.67 3.84 -11.95
N ALA A 138 -17.77 4.28 -12.81
CA ALA A 138 -17.00 3.41 -13.70
C ALA A 138 -15.73 2.81 -13.03
N LYS A 139 -15.22 3.41 -11.95
CA LYS A 139 -14.00 2.94 -11.30
C LYS A 139 -14.26 1.76 -10.35
N ASN A 140 -13.40 0.76 -10.39
CA ASN A 140 -13.45 -0.39 -9.51
C ASN A 140 -12.80 -0.08 -8.15
N THR A 141 -13.52 0.62 -7.28
CA THR A 141 -13.06 1.07 -5.96
C THR A 141 -13.91 0.53 -4.83
N PHE A 142 -13.38 0.54 -3.61
CA PHE A 142 -14.16 0.28 -2.41
C PHE A 142 -15.29 1.29 -2.21
N LEU A 143 -15.07 2.53 -2.66
CA LEU A 143 -16.07 3.59 -2.57
C LEU A 143 -17.34 3.27 -3.38
N ARG A 144 -17.20 2.67 -4.57
CA ARG A 144 -18.32 2.19 -5.38
C ARG A 144 -19.12 1.10 -4.66
N ILE A 145 -18.43 0.22 -3.92
CA ILE A 145 -19.07 -0.93 -3.25
C ILE A 145 -19.80 -0.51 -1.97
N TYR A 146 -19.17 0.33 -1.16
CA TYR A 146 -19.65 0.62 0.20
C TYR A 146 -20.20 2.03 0.40
N GLY A 147 -19.91 2.96 -0.52
CA GLY A 147 -20.20 4.37 -0.33
C GLY A 147 -19.26 5.07 0.64
N ILE A 148 -19.30 6.42 0.63
CA ILE A 148 -18.32 7.27 1.31
C ILE A 148 -18.31 7.10 2.83
N GLU A 149 -19.47 7.04 3.48
CA GLU A 149 -19.54 6.96 4.94
C GLU A 149 -18.99 5.63 5.45
N LYS A 150 -19.31 4.51 4.77
CA LYS A 150 -18.77 3.21 5.13
C LYS A 150 -17.26 3.12 4.88
N CYS A 151 -16.76 3.75 3.80
CA CYS A 151 -15.33 3.84 3.54
C CYS A 151 -14.59 4.63 4.63
N LYS A 152 -15.16 5.73 5.14
CA LYS A 152 -14.59 6.45 6.29
C LYS A 152 -14.48 5.59 7.55
N GLU A 153 -15.53 4.82 7.86
CA GLU A 153 -15.51 3.86 8.98
C GLU A 153 -14.45 2.77 8.78
N LEU A 154 -14.32 2.24 7.56
CA LEU A 154 -13.30 1.25 7.22
C LEU A 154 -11.88 1.80 7.39
N VAL A 155 -11.61 3.02 6.93
CA VAL A 155 -10.30 3.67 7.11
C VAL A 155 -9.98 3.79 8.59
N ALA A 156 -10.90 4.26 9.43
CA ALA A 156 -10.69 4.36 10.86
C ALA A 156 -10.40 2.98 11.50
N THR A 157 -11.23 1.98 11.18
CA THR A 157 -11.08 0.62 11.72
C THR A 157 -9.77 -0.03 11.30
N LEU A 158 -9.39 0.09 10.03
CA LEU A 158 -8.12 -0.45 9.52
C LEU A 158 -6.92 0.24 10.15
N THR A 159 -6.98 1.56 10.33
CA THR A 159 -5.92 2.31 11.00
C THR A 159 -5.74 1.88 12.46
N GLU A 160 -6.83 1.67 13.20
CA GLU A 160 -6.74 1.12 14.56
C GLU A 160 -6.13 -0.27 14.59
N LYS A 161 -6.50 -1.15 13.65
CA LYS A 161 -5.90 -2.49 13.54
C LYS A 161 -4.40 -2.40 13.23
N ALA A 162 -4.00 -1.52 12.31
CA ALA A 162 -2.60 -1.28 12.01
C ALA A 162 -1.84 -0.83 13.27
N ILE A 163 -2.36 0.14 14.01
CA ILE A 163 -1.73 0.63 15.24
C ILE A 163 -1.58 -0.50 16.28
N ARG A 164 -2.58 -1.36 16.45
CA ARG A 164 -2.50 -2.50 17.38
C ARG A 164 -1.42 -3.52 16.98
N SER A 165 -1.19 -3.73 15.69
CA SER A 165 -0.11 -4.61 15.25
C SER A 165 1.27 -4.13 15.71
N LEU A 166 1.44 -2.83 15.97
CA LEU A 166 2.68 -2.24 16.46
C LEU A 166 3.03 -2.60 17.90
N ASP A 167 2.12 -3.17 18.69
CA ASP A 167 2.37 -3.58 20.09
C ASP A 167 3.46 -4.66 20.22
N ALA A 168 3.90 -5.26 19.11
CA ALA A 168 5.05 -6.17 19.07
C ALA A 168 6.42 -5.45 19.15
N PHE A 169 6.44 -4.11 19.08
CA PHE A 169 7.64 -3.28 19.12
C PHE A 169 7.67 -2.42 20.37
N GLU A 170 8.84 -2.27 20.97
CA GLU A 170 9.02 -1.46 22.20
C GLU A 170 8.80 0.03 21.93
N ASP A 171 9.40 0.55 20.84
CA ASP A 171 9.15 1.89 20.33
C ASP A 171 8.49 1.81 18.96
N HIS A 172 7.30 2.33 18.89
CA HIS A 172 6.51 2.42 17.67
C HIS A 172 5.86 3.80 17.48
N SER A 173 6.35 4.81 18.19
CA SER A 173 5.80 6.18 18.21
C SER A 173 5.71 6.77 16.81
N TYR A 174 6.80 6.72 16.03
CA TYR A 174 6.82 7.23 14.66
C TYR A 174 5.81 6.55 13.74
N MET A 175 5.73 5.21 13.77
CA MET A 175 4.81 4.47 12.91
C MET A 175 3.35 4.69 13.31
N ARG A 176 3.09 4.91 14.61
CA ARG A 176 1.77 5.32 15.11
C ARG A 176 1.37 6.69 14.59
N GLU A 177 2.26 7.68 14.68
CA GLU A 177 2.01 9.03 14.15
C GLU A 177 1.79 9.01 12.64
N LEU A 178 2.59 8.24 11.90
CA LEU A 178 2.42 8.05 10.47
C LEU A 178 1.03 7.50 10.15
N ALA A 179 0.61 6.42 10.81
CA ALA A 179 -0.71 5.83 10.62
C ALA A 179 -1.85 6.84 10.94
N GLN A 180 -1.73 7.59 12.02
CA GLN A 180 -2.71 8.61 12.40
C GLN A 180 -2.76 9.77 11.40
N SER A 181 -1.61 10.19 10.85
CA SER A 181 -1.54 11.26 9.86
C SER A 181 -2.28 10.92 8.56
N LEU A 182 -2.36 9.63 8.23
CA LEU A 182 -3.10 9.17 7.07
C LEU A 182 -4.62 9.36 7.24
N VAL A 183 -5.14 9.31 8.47
CA VAL A 183 -6.58 9.56 8.75
C VAL A 183 -6.87 11.05 8.88
N SER A 184 -5.98 11.81 9.55
CA SER A 184 -6.22 13.23 9.87
C SER A 184 -6.34 14.14 8.64
N ARG A 185 -5.84 13.73 7.49
CA ARG A 185 -5.96 14.49 6.23
C ARG A 185 -7.35 14.41 5.58
N MET A 186 -8.29 13.71 6.20
CA MET A 186 -9.70 13.63 5.74
C MET A 186 -10.62 14.65 6.45
N MET A 187 -10.12 15.33 7.47
CA MET A 187 -10.80 16.41 8.19
C MET A 187 -10.25 17.76 7.73
#